data_4e4b9d33d01378820c5cd832cca91e29
#
_entry.id   4e4b9d33d01378820c5cd832cca91e29
#
_cell.length_a   1.000
_cell.length_b   1.000
_cell.length_c   1.000
_cell.angle_alpha   90.00
_cell.angle_beta   90.00
_cell.angle_gamma   90.00
#
_symmetry.space_group_name_H-M   'P 1'
#
loop_
_entity.id
_entity.type
_entity.pdbx_description
1 polymer ?
#
loop_
_entity_poly.entity_id
_entity_poly.type
_entity_poly.pdbx_seq_one_letter_code
_entity_poly.pdbx_strand_id
1 'polypeptide(L)'
;SEDLELRFFTVSSGEKLGALLFLVKEVISPEESTIVFVSTKHHVELITKIFQDSGLKARGIHGSMDQTARTINISAFRSGASNLLVVTDVAARGVDIPLINNVVNYDFPARPKLFVHRVGRAARAGRSGCAFSLVTHDGELPYVMDLHMFLGRKLRPCTKETSEEELSSRECSYFGKFPQSVLDSAFEYLNLKLVDEDVQNMLKTAKRGYKQYLKSRQGASAESCGRIKEMEKETAHPFLFGFVSGDGKAEASLIEYQNMLKTFRPNRTILEGDTPRSQAAQAAAGNDYMQVKRRHHDKFIEKFDLPFTLIADE
;
A
#
# COMPACT_ATOMS: atom_id res chain seq x y z
N SER A 1 7.30 21.25 2.83
CA SER A 1 6.74 22.24 1.90
C SER A 1 5.26 22.35 2.18
N GLU A 2 4.74 23.57 2.20
CA GLU A 2 3.31 23.83 2.50
C GLU A 2 2.39 23.34 1.38
N ASP A 3 2.94 23.11 0.21
CA ASP A 3 2.23 22.78 -1.02
C ASP A 3 2.34 21.28 -1.42
N LEU A 4 2.77 20.40 -0.49
CA LEU A 4 2.91 18.97 -0.75
C LEU A 4 1.80 18.16 -0.11
N GLU A 5 0.97 17.53 -0.93
CA GLU A 5 -0.04 16.59 -0.49
C GLU A 5 0.54 15.17 -0.38
N LEU A 6 0.27 14.51 0.74
CA LEU A 6 0.69 13.12 0.99
C LEU A 6 -0.54 12.22 0.99
N ARG A 7 -0.54 11.20 0.14
CA ARG A 7 -1.64 10.23 0.01
C ARG A 7 -1.10 8.81 0.16
N PHE A 8 -1.68 8.06 1.09
CA PHE A 8 -1.25 6.69 1.40
C PHE A 8 -2.39 5.71 1.11
N PHE A 9 -2.15 4.81 0.18
CA PHE A 9 -3.11 3.78 -0.21
C PHE A 9 -2.63 2.41 0.18
N THR A 10 -3.46 1.68 0.94
CA THR A 10 -3.18 0.29 1.26
C THR A 10 -3.69 -0.62 0.14
N VAL A 11 -2.81 -1.51 -0.31
CA VAL A 11 -3.07 -2.48 -1.37
C VAL A 11 -2.41 -3.81 -1.03
N SER A 12 -2.90 -4.90 -1.57
CA SER A 12 -2.16 -6.17 -1.47
C SER A 12 -0.93 -6.15 -2.40
N SER A 13 0.06 -6.98 -2.09
CA SER A 13 1.30 -7.04 -2.89
C SER A 13 1.05 -7.46 -4.34
N GLY A 14 0.02 -8.26 -4.59
CA GLY A 14 -0.39 -8.68 -5.93
C GLY A 14 -1.08 -7.56 -6.72
N GLU A 15 -1.68 -6.61 -6.05
CA GLU A 15 -2.49 -5.53 -6.63
C GLU A 15 -1.72 -4.25 -6.89
N LYS A 16 -0.52 -4.09 -6.33
CA LYS A 16 0.29 -2.87 -6.47
C LYS A 16 0.48 -2.42 -7.92
N LEU A 17 0.69 -3.36 -8.83
CA LEU A 17 0.95 -3.03 -10.23
C LEU A 17 -0.30 -2.47 -10.92
N GLY A 18 -1.49 -3.04 -10.61
CA GLY A 18 -2.78 -2.53 -11.06
C GLY A 18 -3.06 -1.14 -10.51
N ALA A 19 -2.88 -0.97 -9.20
CA ALA A 19 -3.05 0.31 -8.53
C ALA A 19 -2.11 1.40 -9.12
N LEU A 20 -0.84 1.06 -9.39
CA LEU A 20 0.09 1.98 -10.02
C LEU A 20 -0.37 2.38 -11.42
N LEU A 21 -0.78 1.41 -12.23
CA LEU A 21 -1.23 1.68 -13.61
C LEU A 21 -2.48 2.56 -13.61
N PHE A 22 -3.42 2.31 -12.70
CA PHE A 22 -4.60 3.14 -12.52
C PHE A 22 -4.23 4.58 -12.12
N LEU A 23 -3.37 4.76 -11.10
CA LEU A 23 -2.94 6.10 -10.69
C LEU A 23 -2.36 6.90 -11.85
N VAL A 24 -1.51 6.26 -12.66
CA VAL A 24 -0.81 6.96 -13.76
C VAL A 24 -1.73 7.22 -14.96
N LYS A 25 -2.77 6.40 -15.18
CA LYS A 25 -3.66 6.57 -16.33
C LYS A 25 -4.87 7.44 -16.04
N GLU A 26 -5.45 7.29 -14.85
CA GLU A 26 -6.77 7.84 -14.54
C GLU A 26 -6.70 9.01 -13.54
N VAL A 27 -5.69 9.03 -12.67
CA VAL A 27 -5.58 10.02 -11.59
C VAL A 27 -4.60 11.14 -11.92
N ILE A 28 -3.44 10.79 -12.46
CA ILE A 28 -2.37 11.74 -12.78
C ILE A 28 -2.57 12.26 -14.20
N SER A 29 -2.57 13.58 -14.35
CA SER A 29 -2.68 14.19 -15.67
C SER A 29 -1.52 13.78 -16.60
N PRO A 30 -1.79 13.46 -17.88
CA PRO A 30 -0.76 13.11 -18.85
C PRO A 30 0.29 14.19 -19.10
N GLU A 31 0.00 15.45 -18.74
CA GLU A 31 0.92 16.58 -18.90
C GLU A 31 1.84 16.74 -17.69
N GLU A 32 1.53 16.08 -16.57
CA GLU A 32 2.29 16.22 -15.34
C GLU A 32 3.50 15.30 -15.33
N SER A 33 4.64 15.86 -14.93
CA SER A 33 5.87 15.09 -14.74
C SER A 33 5.81 14.29 -13.46
N THR A 34 6.03 12.98 -13.56
CA THR A 34 5.89 12.04 -12.45
C THR A 34 7.10 11.13 -12.34
N ILE A 35 7.60 10.95 -11.11
CA ILE A 35 8.64 9.97 -10.81
C ILE A 35 8.03 8.83 -9.99
N VAL A 36 8.31 7.60 -10.43
CA VAL A 36 7.93 6.37 -9.74
C VAL A 36 9.17 5.74 -9.09
N PHE A 37 9.19 5.69 -7.78
CA PHE A 37 10.27 5.07 -7.01
C PHE A 37 10.00 3.59 -6.74
N VAL A 38 10.94 2.75 -7.12
CA VAL A 38 10.93 1.30 -6.92
C VAL A 38 12.20 0.82 -6.24
N SER A 39 12.16 -0.34 -5.59
CA SER A 39 13.30 -0.85 -4.82
C SER A 39 14.35 -1.57 -5.66
N THR A 40 13.98 -2.17 -6.79
CA THR A 40 14.88 -3.02 -7.57
C THR A 40 14.96 -2.61 -9.04
N LYS A 41 16.10 -2.88 -9.68
CA LYS A 41 16.27 -2.66 -11.12
C LYS A 41 15.26 -3.44 -11.95
N HIS A 42 14.90 -4.64 -11.53
CA HIS A 42 13.94 -5.49 -12.24
C HIS A 42 12.52 -4.91 -12.20
N HIS A 43 12.14 -4.21 -11.13
CA HIS A 43 10.90 -3.44 -11.11
C HIS A 43 10.97 -2.24 -12.06
N VAL A 44 12.15 -1.56 -12.17
CA VAL A 44 12.30 -0.47 -13.16
C VAL A 44 12.05 -0.98 -14.57
N GLU A 45 12.71 -2.08 -14.93
CA GLU A 45 12.58 -2.69 -16.27
C GLU A 45 11.13 -3.10 -16.55
N LEU A 46 10.51 -3.88 -15.63
CA LEU A 46 9.14 -4.37 -15.75
C LEU A 46 8.12 -3.24 -15.88
N ILE A 47 8.14 -2.28 -14.96
CA ILE A 47 7.15 -1.19 -14.90
C ILE A 47 7.31 -0.27 -16.12
N THR A 48 8.55 0.01 -16.54
CA THR A 48 8.81 0.81 -17.74
C THR A 48 8.26 0.11 -18.98
N LYS A 49 8.46 -1.20 -19.11
CA LYS A 49 7.92 -2.00 -20.22
C LYS A 49 6.39 -1.96 -20.23
N ILE A 50 5.73 -2.23 -19.10
CA ILE A 50 4.26 -2.20 -18.98
C ILE A 50 3.70 -0.82 -19.33
N PHE A 51 4.34 0.26 -18.88
CA PHE A 51 3.92 1.60 -19.22
C PHE A 51 4.02 1.88 -20.73
N GLN A 52 5.13 1.51 -21.34
CA GLN A 52 5.35 1.66 -22.79
C GLN A 52 4.34 0.85 -23.59
N ASP A 53 4.10 -0.40 -23.22
CA ASP A 53 3.10 -1.28 -23.84
C ASP A 53 1.67 -0.77 -23.63
N SER A 54 1.47 0.08 -22.64
CA SER A 54 0.22 0.77 -22.36
C SER A 54 0.09 2.13 -23.07
N GLY A 55 1.05 2.48 -23.93
CA GLY A 55 1.07 3.74 -24.68
C GLY A 55 1.55 4.96 -23.88
N LEU A 56 2.08 4.74 -22.64
CA LEU A 56 2.59 5.82 -21.82
C LEU A 56 4.04 6.14 -22.15
N LYS A 57 4.38 7.44 -22.12
CA LYS A 57 5.75 7.93 -22.40
C LYS A 57 6.63 7.77 -21.17
N ALA A 58 7.07 6.54 -20.89
CA ALA A 58 7.88 6.21 -19.72
C ALA A 58 9.33 5.90 -20.06
N ARG A 59 10.23 6.28 -19.15
CA ARG A 59 11.65 5.94 -19.15
C ARG A 59 12.06 5.35 -17.81
N GLY A 60 13.03 4.42 -17.83
CA GLY A 60 13.55 3.79 -16.62
C GLY A 60 15.01 4.17 -16.37
N ILE A 61 15.41 4.30 -15.11
CA ILE A 61 16.80 4.51 -14.72
C ILE A 61 17.15 3.63 -13.51
N HIS A 62 18.20 2.82 -13.66
CA HIS A 62 18.74 2.00 -12.58
C HIS A 62 20.27 1.95 -12.63
N GLY A 63 20.88 1.49 -11.54
CA GLY A 63 22.33 1.58 -11.34
C GLY A 63 23.20 0.75 -12.30
N SER A 64 22.66 -0.32 -12.90
CA SER A 64 23.39 -1.15 -13.85
C SER A 64 23.25 -0.69 -15.32
N MET A 65 22.58 0.45 -15.57
CA MET A 65 22.54 1.04 -16.91
C MET A 65 23.84 1.73 -17.26
N ASP A 66 24.19 1.69 -18.54
CA ASP A 66 25.26 2.50 -19.11
C ASP A 66 24.99 4.00 -18.90
N GLN A 67 26.05 4.78 -18.71
CA GLN A 67 25.95 6.23 -18.43
C GLN A 67 25.33 6.98 -19.60
N THR A 68 25.58 6.57 -20.82
CA THR A 68 25.00 7.16 -22.04
C THR A 68 23.48 6.96 -22.06
N ALA A 69 23.02 5.73 -21.82
CA ALA A 69 21.60 5.42 -21.75
C ALA A 69 20.89 6.18 -20.62
N ARG A 70 21.54 6.33 -19.44
CA ARG A 70 21.01 7.15 -18.34
C ARG A 70 20.83 8.60 -18.77
N THR A 71 21.85 9.18 -19.40
CA THR A 71 21.82 10.57 -19.87
C THR A 71 20.71 10.79 -20.89
N ILE A 72 20.52 9.87 -21.83
CA ILE A 72 19.43 9.92 -22.82
C ILE A 72 18.08 9.90 -22.15
N ASN A 73 17.85 8.97 -21.19
CA ASN A 73 16.56 8.84 -20.51
C ASN A 73 16.25 10.07 -19.64
N ILE A 74 17.26 10.63 -18.96
CA ILE A 74 17.10 11.86 -18.19
C ILE A 74 16.78 13.06 -19.09
N SER A 75 17.49 13.18 -20.23
CA SER A 75 17.26 14.25 -21.18
C SER A 75 15.87 14.20 -21.79
N ALA A 76 15.37 12.98 -22.10
CA ALA A 76 14.01 12.77 -22.59
C ALA A 76 12.96 13.19 -21.53
N PHE A 77 13.22 12.91 -20.25
CA PHE A 77 12.33 13.33 -19.17
C PHE A 77 12.38 14.86 -18.95
N ARG A 78 13.56 15.47 -19.00
CA ARG A 78 13.74 16.93 -18.85
C ARG A 78 13.08 17.73 -19.99
N SER A 79 13.17 17.24 -21.20
CA SER A 79 12.57 17.88 -22.38
C SER A 79 11.07 17.70 -22.50
N GLY A 80 10.44 16.88 -21.60
CA GLY A 80 9.02 16.53 -21.71
C GLY A 80 8.70 15.50 -22.79
N ALA A 81 9.72 14.95 -23.48
CA ALA A 81 9.51 13.82 -24.40
C ALA A 81 9.03 12.55 -23.67
N SER A 82 9.29 12.46 -22.37
CA SER A 82 8.75 11.47 -21.45
C SER A 82 8.25 12.19 -20.20
N ASN A 83 7.03 11.92 -19.78
CA ASN A 83 6.44 12.49 -18.56
C ASN A 83 6.54 11.55 -17.34
N LEU A 84 6.92 10.28 -17.57
CA LEU A 84 7.07 9.27 -16.53
C LEU A 84 8.51 8.80 -16.43
N LEU A 85 9.05 8.80 -15.21
CA LEU A 85 10.40 8.31 -14.93
C LEU A 85 10.35 7.26 -13.81
N VAL A 86 10.71 6.02 -14.12
CA VAL A 86 10.79 4.93 -13.13
C VAL A 86 12.22 4.79 -12.66
N VAL A 87 12.48 4.91 -11.34
CA VAL A 87 13.85 4.97 -10.81
C VAL A 87 14.00 4.16 -9.52
N THR A 88 15.25 3.73 -9.26
CA THR A 88 15.66 3.29 -7.91
C THR A 88 16.30 4.46 -7.16
N ASP A 89 16.26 4.41 -5.82
CA ASP A 89 16.90 5.45 -4.97
C ASP A 89 18.38 5.67 -5.30
N VAL A 90 19.10 4.58 -5.55
CA VAL A 90 20.54 4.64 -5.88
C VAL A 90 20.75 5.36 -7.20
N ALA A 91 19.92 5.09 -8.18
CA ALA A 91 20.03 5.72 -9.49
C ALA A 91 19.55 7.17 -9.50
N ALA A 92 18.64 7.55 -8.63
CA ALA A 92 18.14 8.92 -8.50
C ALA A 92 19.16 9.86 -7.79
N ARG A 93 20.11 9.29 -7.04
CA ARG A 93 21.15 10.08 -6.38
C ARG A 93 22.16 10.62 -7.42
N GLY A 94 22.52 11.88 -7.25
CA GLY A 94 23.49 12.53 -8.16
C GLY A 94 22.93 12.85 -9.55
N VAL A 95 21.66 12.58 -9.78
CA VAL A 95 20.96 13.00 -10.98
C VAL A 95 20.28 14.34 -10.70
N ASP A 96 20.55 15.31 -11.53
CA ASP A 96 19.83 16.57 -11.52
C ASP A 96 18.44 16.37 -12.17
N ILE A 97 17.48 15.97 -11.35
CA ILE A 97 16.09 15.78 -11.74
C ILE A 97 15.38 17.14 -11.62
N PRO A 98 14.67 17.60 -12.66
CA PRO A 98 13.93 18.86 -12.60
C PRO A 98 12.84 18.79 -11.52
N LEU A 99 12.22 19.93 -11.23
CA LEU A 99 11.02 19.98 -10.41
C LEU A 99 9.90 19.19 -11.09
N ILE A 100 9.22 18.38 -10.34
CA ILE A 100 8.17 17.47 -10.79
C ILE A 100 6.85 17.77 -10.09
N ASN A 101 5.76 17.35 -10.69
CA ASN A 101 4.43 17.50 -10.13
C ASN A 101 4.13 16.38 -9.12
N ASN A 102 4.45 15.13 -9.48
CA ASN A 102 4.07 13.99 -8.70
C ASN A 102 5.23 13.05 -8.39
N VAL A 103 5.19 12.47 -7.19
CA VAL A 103 6.03 11.36 -6.77
C VAL A 103 5.15 10.17 -6.45
N VAL A 104 5.44 9.01 -7.04
CA VAL A 104 4.78 7.75 -6.68
C VAL A 104 5.79 6.83 -6.00
N ASN A 105 5.55 6.49 -4.75
CA ASN A 105 6.29 5.47 -4.04
C ASN A 105 5.60 4.11 -4.29
N TYR A 106 6.02 3.40 -5.33
CA TYR A 106 5.57 2.03 -5.59
C TYR A 106 6.03 1.08 -4.49
N ASP A 107 7.30 1.19 -4.11
CA ASP A 107 7.85 0.56 -2.92
C ASP A 107 8.15 1.63 -1.87
N PHE A 108 7.58 1.46 -0.68
CA PHE A 108 7.76 2.44 0.37
C PHE A 108 9.20 2.37 0.93
N PRO A 109 9.87 3.50 1.16
CA PRO A 109 11.26 3.50 1.62
C PRO A 109 11.40 3.00 3.06
N ALA A 110 12.50 2.32 3.37
CA ALA A 110 12.77 1.78 4.72
C ALA A 110 13.12 2.86 5.76
N ARG A 111 13.51 4.07 5.31
CA ARG A 111 13.96 5.15 6.20
C ARG A 111 13.16 6.42 5.95
N PRO A 112 12.69 7.11 7.00
CA PRO A 112 11.97 8.37 6.87
C PRO A 112 12.72 9.44 6.08
N LYS A 113 14.02 9.60 6.31
CA LYS A 113 14.86 10.56 5.57
C LYS A 113 14.84 10.31 4.06
N LEU A 114 14.78 9.04 3.63
CA LEU A 114 14.73 8.69 2.22
C LEU A 114 13.38 9.09 1.60
N PHE A 115 12.29 8.92 2.34
CA PHE A 115 10.98 9.42 1.92
C PHE A 115 11.03 10.93 1.68
N VAL A 116 11.55 11.69 2.64
CA VAL A 116 11.68 13.16 2.53
C VAL A 116 12.53 13.53 1.31
N HIS A 117 13.61 12.80 1.03
CA HIS A 117 14.44 13.02 -0.17
C HIS A 117 13.69 12.76 -1.48
N ARG A 118 12.84 11.71 -1.53
CA ARG A 118 12.02 11.39 -2.71
C ARG A 118 10.98 12.48 -2.96
N VAL A 119 10.17 12.80 -1.95
CA VAL A 119 9.07 13.76 -2.08
C VAL A 119 9.57 15.20 -2.18
N GLY A 120 10.77 15.49 -1.70
CA GLY A 120 11.43 16.78 -1.86
C GLY A 120 11.78 17.12 -3.31
N ARG A 121 11.45 16.30 -4.28
CA ARG A 121 11.51 16.60 -5.72
C ARG A 121 10.21 17.24 -6.23
N ALA A 122 9.09 16.96 -5.55
CA ALA A 122 7.81 17.62 -5.79
C ALA A 122 7.67 18.88 -4.90
N ALA A 123 6.74 19.77 -5.22
CA ALA A 123 6.35 20.91 -4.41
C ALA A 123 7.51 21.82 -3.97
N ARG A 124 8.15 22.48 -4.91
CA ARG A 124 9.12 23.56 -4.67
C ARG A 124 8.69 24.85 -5.36
N ALA A 125 9.13 25.98 -4.80
CA ALA A 125 8.97 27.31 -5.39
C ALA A 125 7.51 27.71 -5.68
N GLY A 126 6.58 27.40 -4.74
CA GLY A 126 5.17 27.81 -4.83
C GLY A 126 4.32 26.97 -5.81
N ARG A 127 4.79 25.78 -6.20
CA ARG A 127 3.99 24.79 -6.95
C ARG A 127 3.47 23.71 -6.02
N SER A 128 2.18 23.40 -6.14
CA SER A 128 1.58 22.24 -5.49
C SER A 128 2.15 20.96 -6.08
N GLY A 129 2.37 19.95 -5.24
CA GLY A 129 2.83 18.64 -5.66
C GLY A 129 2.11 17.56 -4.88
N CYS A 130 1.98 16.35 -5.46
CA CYS A 130 1.38 15.22 -4.80
C CYS A 130 2.35 14.06 -4.67
N ALA A 131 2.35 13.41 -3.51
CA ALA A 131 3.11 12.21 -3.25
C ALA A 131 2.15 11.06 -2.94
N PHE A 132 2.00 10.16 -3.89
CA PHE A 132 1.23 8.94 -3.77
C PHE A 132 2.10 7.81 -3.24
N SER A 133 1.62 7.05 -2.28
CA SER A 133 2.33 5.90 -1.72
C SER A 133 1.46 4.66 -1.73
N LEU A 134 1.88 3.63 -2.45
CA LEU A 134 1.25 2.31 -2.47
C LEU A 134 1.91 1.45 -1.38
N VAL A 135 1.14 1.08 -0.37
CA VAL A 135 1.65 0.47 0.85
C VAL A 135 0.98 -0.88 1.09
N THR A 136 1.75 -1.92 1.36
CA THR A 136 1.18 -3.19 1.83
C THR A 136 0.93 -3.12 3.32
N HIS A 137 -0.27 -3.55 3.75
CA HIS A 137 -0.67 -3.48 5.17
C HIS A 137 0.35 -4.18 6.08
N ASP A 138 0.63 -5.46 5.81
CA ASP A 138 1.49 -6.26 6.69
C ASP A 138 2.99 -5.99 6.53
N GLY A 139 3.40 -5.42 5.39
CA GLY A 139 4.82 -5.30 5.05
C GLY A 139 5.38 -3.88 5.09
N GLU A 140 4.58 -2.87 4.75
CA GLU A 140 5.08 -1.51 4.57
C GLU A 140 4.41 -0.46 5.45
N LEU A 141 3.19 -0.71 5.93
CA LEU A 141 2.48 0.23 6.80
C LEU A 141 3.24 0.59 8.09
N PRO A 142 3.99 -0.34 8.75
CA PRO A 142 4.85 0.04 9.88
C PRO A 142 5.92 1.10 9.55
N TYR A 143 6.45 1.11 8.31
CA TYR A 143 7.39 2.16 7.89
C TYR A 143 6.69 3.50 7.65
N VAL A 144 5.42 3.51 7.28
CA VAL A 144 4.62 4.73 7.22
C VAL A 144 4.44 5.29 8.63
N MET A 145 4.22 4.43 9.63
CA MET A 145 4.17 4.85 11.04
C MET A 145 5.51 5.43 11.50
N ASP A 146 6.65 4.77 11.19
CA ASP A 146 8.00 5.30 11.47
C ASP A 146 8.20 6.70 10.84
N LEU A 147 7.71 6.89 9.61
CA LEU A 147 7.75 8.20 8.96
C LEU A 147 6.96 9.25 9.75
N HIS A 148 5.74 8.91 10.18
CA HIS A 148 4.89 9.86 10.89
C HIS A 148 5.42 10.19 12.28
N MET A 149 6.00 9.22 12.98
CA MET A 149 6.73 9.46 14.23
C MET A 149 7.93 10.41 14.00
N PHE A 150 8.67 10.22 12.91
CA PHE A 150 9.79 11.09 12.55
C PHE A 150 9.33 12.51 12.19
N LEU A 151 8.18 12.67 11.52
CA LEU A 151 7.62 13.96 11.12
C LEU A 151 6.86 14.68 12.25
N GLY A 152 6.58 13.99 13.37
CA GLY A 152 5.74 14.51 14.45
C GLY A 152 4.27 14.68 14.04
N ARG A 153 3.78 13.92 13.06
CA ARG A 153 2.39 13.94 12.56
C ARG A 153 1.63 12.71 13.01
N LYS A 154 0.32 12.85 13.17
CA LYS A 154 -0.55 11.70 13.47
C LYS A 154 -0.89 10.95 12.18
N LEU A 155 -0.85 9.61 12.24
CA LEU A 155 -1.33 8.73 11.18
C LEU A 155 -2.65 8.10 11.62
N ARG A 156 -3.68 8.17 10.78
CA ARG A 156 -5.01 7.61 11.06
C ARG A 156 -5.52 6.78 9.89
N PRO A 157 -6.27 5.70 10.15
CA PRO A 157 -6.99 5.00 9.10
C PRO A 157 -8.16 5.86 8.59
N CYS A 158 -8.47 5.76 7.31
CA CYS A 158 -9.70 6.30 6.77
C CYS A 158 -10.90 5.51 7.32
N THR A 159 -11.94 6.23 7.72
CA THR A 159 -13.24 5.71 8.11
C THR A 159 -14.31 6.21 7.14
N LYS A 160 -15.55 5.72 7.25
CA LYS A 160 -16.68 6.21 6.42
C LYS A 160 -16.96 7.71 6.61
N GLU A 161 -16.63 8.23 7.78
CA GLU A 161 -16.88 9.61 8.18
C GLU A 161 -15.77 10.55 7.72
N THR A 162 -14.61 10.00 7.30
CA THR A 162 -13.48 10.80 6.85
C THR A 162 -13.85 11.60 5.60
N SER A 163 -13.84 12.92 5.71
CA SER A 163 -14.14 13.83 4.60
C SER A 163 -12.87 14.15 3.78
N GLU A 164 -13.07 14.64 2.54
CA GLU A 164 -11.95 15.11 1.72
C GLU A 164 -11.24 16.33 2.33
N GLU A 165 -11.97 17.16 3.08
CA GLU A 165 -11.40 18.32 3.77
C GLU A 165 -10.41 17.90 4.87
N GLU A 166 -10.71 16.80 5.59
CA GLU A 166 -9.82 16.25 6.61
C GLU A 166 -8.53 15.68 6.01
N LEU A 167 -8.57 15.16 4.76
CA LEU A 167 -7.39 14.66 4.06
C LEU A 167 -6.35 15.76 3.78
N SER A 168 -6.79 17.00 3.70
CA SER A 168 -5.93 18.18 3.50
C SER A 168 -5.33 18.71 4.81
N SER A 169 -5.63 18.08 5.95
CA SER A 169 -5.12 18.49 7.25
C SER A 169 -3.59 18.32 7.32
N ARG A 170 -2.93 19.31 7.92
CA ARG A 170 -1.48 19.28 8.13
C ARG A 170 -1.05 18.52 9.37
N GLU A 171 -1.95 18.33 10.33
CA GLU A 171 -1.67 17.67 11.60
C GLU A 171 -1.77 16.15 11.51
N CYS A 172 -2.68 15.69 10.67
CA CYS A 172 -2.96 14.26 10.48
C CYS A 172 -2.71 13.86 9.03
N SER A 173 -2.24 12.65 8.84
CA SER A 173 -2.23 11.99 7.53
C SER A 173 -3.13 10.77 7.63
N TYR A 174 -3.82 10.49 6.55
CA TYR A 174 -4.76 9.38 6.46
C TYR A 174 -4.24 8.32 5.51
N PHE A 175 -4.51 7.05 5.83
CA PHE A 175 -4.30 5.93 4.93
C PHE A 175 -5.59 5.15 4.76
N GLY A 176 -5.85 4.67 3.56
CA GLY A 176 -7.07 3.92 3.25
C GLY A 176 -6.86 2.93 2.13
N LYS A 177 -7.78 1.98 2.01
CA LYS A 177 -7.72 0.96 0.97
C LYS A 177 -7.95 1.55 -0.40
N PHE A 178 -7.26 0.98 -1.36
CA PHE A 178 -7.60 1.16 -2.76
C PHE A 178 -8.93 0.44 -3.03
N PRO A 179 -9.93 1.10 -3.66
CA PRO A 179 -11.21 0.47 -3.95
C PRO A 179 -11.08 -0.77 -4.83
N GLN A 180 -11.81 -1.84 -4.52
CA GLN A 180 -11.70 -3.10 -5.24
C GLN A 180 -12.24 -3.00 -6.66
N SER A 181 -13.33 -2.25 -6.87
CA SER A 181 -13.91 -2.02 -8.19
C SER A 181 -12.92 -1.40 -9.16
N VAL A 182 -12.09 -0.49 -8.67
CA VAL A 182 -11.01 0.16 -9.44
C VAL A 182 -9.89 -0.82 -9.75
N LEU A 183 -9.52 -1.65 -8.77
CA LEU A 183 -8.48 -2.66 -8.95
C LEU A 183 -8.90 -3.73 -9.95
N ASP A 184 -10.14 -4.18 -9.92
CA ASP A 184 -10.65 -5.21 -10.82
C ASP A 184 -10.55 -4.77 -12.29
N SER A 185 -10.94 -3.54 -12.60
CA SER A 185 -10.81 -2.98 -13.96
C SER A 185 -9.35 -2.83 -14.40
N ALA A 186 -8.46 -2.41 -13.49
CA ALA A 186 -7.03 -2.34 -13.76
C ALA A 186 -6.40 -3.73 -13.96
N PHE A 187 -6.90 -4.74 -13.25
CA PHE A 187 -6.47 -6.12 -13.40
C PHE A 187 -6.87 -6.75 -14.72
N GLU A 188 -8.09 -6.51 -15.18
CA GLU A 188 -8.52 -6.98 -16.53
C GLU A 188 -7.57 -6.46 -17.60
N TYR A 189 -7.26 -5.16 -17.54
CA TYR A 189 -6.31 -4.56 -18.48
C TYR A 189 -4.90 -5.16 -18.35
N LEU A 190 -4.39 -5.33 -17.13
CA LEU A 190 -3.08 -5.95 -16.89
C LEU A 190 -3.01 -7.39 -17.36
N ASN A 191 -4.06 -8.18 -17.16
CA ASN A 191 -4.09 -9.57 -17.60
C ASN A 191 -3.92 -9.70 -19.11
N LEU A 192 -4.48 -8.77 -19.88
CA LEU A 192 -4.25 -8.71 -21.34
C LEU A 192 -2.77 -8.47 -21.69
N LYS A 193 -2.03 -7.69 -20.87
CA LYS A 193 -0.61 -7.41 -21.08
C LYS A 193 0.31 -8.51 -20.54
N LEU A 194 -0.13 -9.20 -19.49
CA LEU A 194 0.59 -10.30 -18.86
C LEU A 194 0.52 -11.62 -19.66
N VAL A 195 -0.17 -11.66 -20.80
CA VAL A 195 -0.14 -12.80 -21.72
C VAL A 195 1.23 -12.94 -22.39
N ASP A 196 1.95 -11.84 -22.57
CA ASP A 196 3.30 -11.85 -23.15
C ASP A 196 4.28 -12.61 -22.25
N GLU A 197 4.94 -13.63 -22.81
CA GLU A 197 5.88 -14.50 -22.09
C GLU A 197 7.08 -13.69 -21.56
N ASP A 198 7.56 -12.70 -22.28
CA ASP A 198 8.65 -11.83 -21.86
C ASP A 198 8.26 -11.04 -20.60
N VAL A 199 7.06 -10.46 -20.60
CA VAL A 199 6.54 -9.73 -19.42
C VAL A 199 6.35 -10.66 -18.21
N GLN A 200 5.89 -11.89 -18.42
CA GLN A 200 5.78 -12.88 -17.36
C GLN A 200 7.15 -13.25 -16.75
N ASN A 201 8.17 -13.41 -17.60
CA ASN A 201 9.52 -13.71 -17.14
C ASN A 201 10.14 -12.52 -16.38
N MET A 202 9.90 -11.29 -16.85
CA MET A 202 10.27 -10.07 -16.12
C MET A 202 9.56 -9.98 -14.78
N LEU A 203 8.27 -10.32 -14.69
CA LEU A 203 7.51 -10.34 -13.44
C LEU A 203 8.07 -11.36 -12.44
N LYS A 204 8.39 -12.59 -12.90
CA LYS A 204 9.03 -13.61 -12.08
C LYS A 204 10.39 -13.12 -11.53
N THR A 205 11.18 -12.47 -12.38
CA THR A 205 12.50 -11.93 -12.03
C THR A 205 12.36 -10.77 -11.04
N ALA A 206 11.42 -9.86 -11.27
CA ALA A 206 11.13 -8.75 -10.35
C ALA A 206 10.69 -9.26 -8.97
N LYS A 207 9.78 -10.25 -8.90
CA LYS A 207 9.36 -10.89 -7.64
C LYS A 207 10.54 -11.53 -6.89
N ARG A 208 11.45 -12.22 -7.60
CA ARG A 208 12.66 -12.81 -6.99
C ARG A 208 13.61 -11.73 -6.47
N GLY A 209 13.85 -10.68 -7.26
CA GLY A 209 14.67 -9.54 -6.87
C GLY A 209 14.10 -8.79 -5.66
N TYR A 210 12.78 -8.61 -5.60
CA TYR A 210 12.12 -7.98 -4.46
C TYR A 210 12.21 -8.83 -3.20
N LYS A 211 12.01 -10.15 -3.31
CA LYS A 211 12.21 -11.08 -2.18
C LYS A 211 13.64 -11.01 -1.61
N GLN A 212 14.64 -10.84 -2.47
CA GLN A 212 16.03 -10.65 -2.05
C GLN A 212 16.23 -9.29 -1.37
N TYR A 213 15.64 -8.23 -1.91
CA TYR A 213 15.66 -6.89 -1.31
C TYR A 213 15.05 -6.92 0.10
N LEU A 214 13.89 -7.56 0.29
CA LEU A 214 13.23 -7.66 1.60
C LEU A 214 14.11 -8.31 2.68
N LYS A 215 15.00 -9.25 2.30
CA LYS A 215 15.96 -9.87 3.26
C LYS A 215 17.04 -8.89 3.75
N SER A 216 17.40 -7.91 2.92
CA SER A 216 18.44 -6.91 3.23
C SER A 216 17.86 -5.59 3.74
N ARG A 217 16.53 -5.40 3.61
CA ARG A 217 15.84 -4.20 4.05
C ARG A 217 15.86 -4.09 5.58
N GLN A 218 16.21 -2.92 6.10
CA GLN A 218 16.11 -2.64 7.53
C GLN A 218 14.65 -2.78 7.99
N GLY A 219 14.41 -3.49 9.09
CA GLY A 219 13.06 -3.62 9.67
C GLY A 219 12.51 -2.29 10.18
N ALA A 220 11.18 -2.16 10.23
CA ALA A 220 10.52 -1.07 10.91
C ALA A 220 10.71 -1.19 12.43
N SER A 221 10.51 -0.12 13.18
CA SER A 221 10.62 -0.14 14.63
C SER A 221 9.58 -1.06 15.26
N ALA A 222 9.92 -1.68 16.40
CA ALA A 222 8.99 -2.53 17.15
C ALA A 222 7.78 -1.73 17.63
N GLU A 223 7.98 -0.47 18.00
CA GLU A 223 6.92 0.45 18.41
C GLU A 223 5.93 0.69 17.28
N SER A 224 6.40 0.99 16.06
CA SER A 224 5.52 1.18 14.90
C SER A 224 4.74 -0.08 14.54
N CYS A 225 5.37 -1.25 14.65
CA CYS A 225 4.69 -2.53 14.45
C CYS A 225 3.59 -2.76 15.50
N GLY A 226 3.82 -2.39 16.75
CA GLY A 226 2.82 -2.47 17.83
C GLY A 226 1.64 -1.53 17.56
N ARG A 227 1.92 -0.24 17.31
CA ARG A 227 0.89 0.78 17.05
C ARG A 227 -0.02 0.43 15.87
N ILE A 228 0.53 -0.10 14.77
CA ILE A 228 -0.28 -0.52 13.61
C ILE A 228 -1.23 -1.67 13.93
N LYS A 229 -0.82 -2.62 14.79
CA LYS A 229 -1.67 -3.74 15.20
C LYS A 229 -2.86 -3.30 16.06
N GLU A 230 -2.70 -2.23 16.81
CA GLU A 230 -3.72 -1.64 17.69
C GLU A 230 -4.67 -0.69 16.94
N MET A 231 -4.30 -0.28 15.72
CA MET A 231 -5.14 0.62 14.93
C MET A 231 -6.38 -0.10 14.38
N GLU A 232 -7.46 0.67 14.27
CA GLU A 232 -8.65 0.23 13.56
C GLU A 232 -8.34 -0.09 12.10
N LYS A 233 -9.15 -0.97 11.51
CA LYS A 233 -8.99 -1.32 10.10
C LYS A 233 -9.50 -0.19 9.22
N GLU A 234 -8.68 0.17 8.25
CA GLU A 234 -9.00 1.20 7.28
C GLU A 234 -10.14 0.80 6.33
N THR A 235 -10.92 1.77 5.90
CA THR A 235 -11.89 1.67 4.80
C THR A 235 -11.29 2.17 3.48
N ALA A 236 -12.11 2.30 2.43
CA ALA A 236 -11.65 2.87 1.16
C ALA A 236 -11.23 4.33 1.34
N HIS A 237 -10.19 4.73 0.63
CA HIS A 237 -9.66 6.09 0.70
C HIS A 237 -10.59 7.08 -0.05
N PRO A 238 -11.13 8.13 0.61
CA PRO A 238 -12.14 9.04 0.03
C PRO A 238 -11.70 9.68 -1.28
N PHE A 239 -10.43 10.03 -1.42
CA PHE A 239 -9.88 10.61 -2.65
C PHE A 239 -10.17 9.79 -3.91
N LEU A 240 -10.32 8.48 -3.79
CA LEU A 240 -10.57 7.59 -4.93
C LEU A 240 -12.05 7.42 -5.26
N PHE A 241 -12.96 7.98 -4.46
CA PHE A 241 -14.40 7.84 -4.68
C PHE A 241 -14.86 8.47 -5.99
N GLY A 242 -14.23 9.55 -6.43
CA GLY A 242 -14.53 10.19 -7.71
C GLY A 242 -14.23 9.32 -8.93
N PHE A 243 -13.45 8.26 -8.78
CA PHE A 243 -13.03 7.36 -9.85
C PHE A 243 -13.76 6.00 -9.82
N VAL A 244 -14.58 5.77 -8.79
CA VAL A 244 -15.36 4.54 -8.65
C VAL A 244 -16.60 4.62 -9.53
N SER A 245 -16.87 3.56 -10.30
CA SER A 245 -18.10 3.42 -11.08
C SER A 245 -19.27 3.11 -10.15
N GLY A 246 -19.76 4.11 -9.41
CA GLY A 246 -20.83 3.96 -8.44
C GLY A 246 -20.69 4.88 -7.23
N ASP A 247 -21.42 4.58 -6.14
CA ASP A 247 -21.30 5.32 -4.89
C ASP A 247 -20.09 4.83 -4.09
N GLY A 248 -19.03 5.63 -4.04
CA GLY A 248 -17.81 5.33 -3.26
C GLY A 248 -18.06 5.11 -1.77
N LYS A 249 -19.13 5.74 -1.20
CA LYS A 249 -19.56 5.50 0.18
C LYS A 249 -20.16 4.10 0.35
N ALA A 250 -20.83 3.58 -0.66
CA ALA A 250 -21.33 2.21 -0.65
C ALA A 250 -20.18 1.21 -0.63
N GLU A 251 -19.11 1.45 -1.39
CA GLU A 251 -17.92 0.60 -1.39
C GLU A 251 -17.17 0.64 -0.03
N ALA A 252 -17.05 1.83 0.57
CA ALA A 252 -16.51 1.95 1.93
C ALA A 252 -17.35 1.14 2.94
N SER A 253 -18.66 1.11 2.79
CA SER A 253 -19.58 0.31 3.61
C SER A 253 -19.40 -1.18 3.42
N LEU A 254 -19.18 -1.63 2.18
CA LEU A 254 -18.87 -3.04 1.87
C LEU A 254 -17.55 -3.49 2.49
N ILE A 255 -16.50 -2.65 2.41
CA ILE A 255 -15.20 -2.95 3.01
C ILE A 255 -15.33 -3.08 4.54
N GLU A 256 -16.08 -2.19 5.17
CA GLU A 256 -16.32 -2.27 6.62
C GLU A 256 -17.08 -3.54 6.98
N TYR A 257 -18.13 -3.88 6.24
CA TYR A 257 -18.87 -5.14 6.43
C TYR A 257 -17.97 -6.37 6.25
N GLN A 258 -17.09 -6.38 5.24
CA GLN A 258 -16.09 -7.43 5.07
C GLN A 258 -15.10 -7.50 6.24
N ASN A 259 -14.65 -6.35 6.77
CA ASN A 259 -13.78 -6.31 7.94
C ASN A 259 -14.50 -6.87 9.18
N MET A 260 -15.78 -6.54 9.36
CA MET A 260 -16.61 -7.08 10.44
C MET A 260 -16.77 -8.60 10.31
N LEU A 261 -17.02 -9.12 9.10
CA LEU A 261 -17.11 -10.56 8.85
C LEU A 261 -15.80 -11.29 9.15
N LYS A 262 -14.65 -10.71 8.81
CA LYS A 262 -13.32 -11.30 9.10
C LYS A 262 -13.03 -11.39 10.60
N THR A 263 -13.59 -10.49 11.39
CA THR A 263 -13.44 -10.48 12.85
C THR A 263 -14.54 -11.26 13.55
N PHE A 264 -15.63 -11.60 12.83
CA PHE A 264 -16.75 -12.33 13.38
C PHE A 264 -16.32 -13.75 13.83
N ARG A 265 -16.44 -13.99 15.11
CA ARG A 265 -16.26 -15.32 15.72
C ARG A 265 -17.60 -15.74 16.31
N PRO A 266 -18.27 -16.76 15.73
CA PRO A 266 -19.53 -17.23 16.30
C PRO A 266 -19.29 -17.80 17.68
N ASN A 267 -20.16 -17.46 18.64
CA ASN A 267 -20.10 -17.95 20.02
C ASN A 267 -20.28 -19.49 20.11
N ARG A 268 -20.84 -20.10 19.06
CA ARG A 268 -21.03 -21.56 18.96
C ARG A 268 -20.68 -22.04 17.57
N THR A 269 -20.06 -23.20 17.46
CA THR A 269 -19.84 -23.86 16.16
C THR A 269 -21.11 -24.59 15.71
N ILE A 270 -21.20 -24.92 14.42
CA ILE A 270 -22.29 -25.76 13.86
C ILE A 270 -22.42 -27.12 14.57
N LEU A 271 -21.30 -27.64 15.12
CA LEU A 271 -21.26 -28.88 15.87
C LEU A 271 -21.79 -28.73 17.30
N GLU A 272 -21.91 -27.51 17.82
CA GLU A 272 -22.46 -27.19 19.15
C GLU A 272 -23.92 -26.69 19.08
N GLY A 273 -24.49 -26.56 17.86
CA GLY A 273 -25.87 -26.13 17.65
C GLY A 273 -26.91 -27.21 18.01
N ASP A 274 -28.07 -26.77 18.48
CA ASP A 274 -29.21 -27.66 18.87
C ASP A 274 -29.95 -28.26 17.65
N THR A 275 -29.24 -28.70 16.63
CA THR A 275 -29.88 -29.46 15.55
C THR A 275 -30.06 -30.93 15.95
N PRO A 276 -31.10 -31.62 15.45
CA PRO A 276 -31.34 -33.03 15.78
C PRO A 276 -30.13 -33.93 15.46
N ARG A 277 -29.27 -33.49 14.54
CA ARG A 277 -28.00 -34.17 14.18
C ARG A 277 -26.89 -33.90 15.21
N SER A 278 -26.93 -32.74 15.90
CA SER A 278 -25.93 -32.38 16.93
C SER A 278 -26.23 -33.10 18.25
N GLN A 279 -27.52 -33.43 18.56
CA GLN A 279 -27.88 -34.23 19.73
C GLN A 279 -27.39 -35.67 19.63
N ALA A 280 -27.41 -36.25 18.43
CA ALA A 280 -26.80 -37.55 18.17
C ALA A 280 -25.26 -37.57 18.25
N ALA A 281 -24.63 -36.45 17.88
CA ALA A 281 -23.17 -36.25 17.98
C ALA A 281 -22.71 -35.87 19.41
N GLN A 282 -23.60 -35.29 20.24
CA GLN A 282 -23.35 -35.01 21.66
C GLN A 282 -23.27 -36.31 22.50
N ALA A 283 -23.95 -37.36 22.06
CA ALA A 283 -23.84 -38.70 22.67
C ALA A 283 -22.52 -39.43 22.35
N ALA A 284 -21.81 -39.01 21.34
CA ALA A 284 -20.48 -39.50 20.99
C ALA A 284 -19.39 -38.56 21.56
N ALA A 285 -18.58 -39.07 22.48
CA ALA A 285 -17.55 -38.43 23.34
C ALA A 285 -16.63 -37.31 22.77
N GLY A 286 -16.94 -36.70 21.64
CA GLY A 286 -16.16 -35.65 21.00
C GLY A 286 -16.52 -34.22 21.43
N ASN A 287 -17.74 -34.00 21.95
CA ASN A 287 -18.26 -32.64 22.20
C ASN A 287 -17.70 -32.03 23.49
N ASP A 288 -17.41 -32.85 24.47
CA ASP A 288 -16.85 -32.41 25.76
C ASP A 288 -15.41 -31.90 25.60
N TYR A 289 -14.61 -32.53 24.72
CA TYR A 289 -13.25 -32.10 24.41
C TYR A 289 -13.19 -30.71 23.73
N MET A 290 -14.12 -30.44 22.80
CA MET A 290 -14.18 -29.13 22.12
C MET A 290 -14.64 -28.02 23.05
N GLN A 291 -15.59 -28.29 23.95
CA GLN A 291 -16.03 -27.33 24.98
C GLN A 291 -14.93 -27.05 26.01
N VAL A 292 -14.19 -28.07 26.44
CA VAL A 292 -13.05 -27.92 27.34
C VAL A 292 -11.94 -27.10 26.66
N LYS A 293 -11.65 -27.38 25.40
CA LYS A 293 -10.64 -26.66 24.63
C LYS A 293 -11.03 -25.17 24.40
N ARG A 294 -12.32 -24.91 24.20
CA ARG A 294 -12.85 -23.54 24.07
C ARG A 294 -12.74 -22.76 25.37
N ARG A 295 -13.18 -23.34 26.53
CA ARG A 295 -13.03 -22.72 27.85
C ARG A 295 -11.56 -22.42 28.18
N HIS A 296 -10.65 -23.26 27.74
CA HIS A 296 -9.21 -23.01 27.90
C HIS A 296 -8.72 -21.86 27.01
N HIS A 297 -9.25 -21.77 25.80
CA HIS A 297 -8.91 -20.73 24.83
C HIS A 297 -9.50 -19.36 25.27
N ASP A 298 -10.75 -19.36 25.74
CA ASP A 298 -11.43 -18.16 26.23
C ASP A 298 -10.71 -17.58 27.47
N LYS A 299 -10.29 -18.41 28.41
CA LYS A 299 -9.45 -18.00 29.55
C LYS A 299 -8.08 -17.46 29.14
N PHE A 300 -7.55 -17.96 28.03
CA PHE A 300 -6.28 -17.46 27.47
C PHE A 300 -6.47 -16.09 26.81
N ILE A 301 -7.59 -15.87 26.10
CA ILE A 301 -7.96 -14.60 25.47
C ILE A 301 -8.28 -13.57 26.55
N GLU A 302 -9.10 -13.89 27.54
CA GLU A 302 -9.40 -13.00 28.68
C GLU A 302 -8.14 -12.54 29.43
N LYS A 303 -7.13 -13.41 29.53
CA LYS A 303 -5.86 -13.09 30.19
C LYS A 303 -4.97 -12.12 29.37
N PHE A 304 -5.17 -12.06 28.05
CA PHE A 304 -4.48 -11.12 27.15
C PHE A 304 -5.25 -9.82 26.89
N ASP A 305 -6.58 -9.83 27.13
CA ASP A 305 -7.44 -8.63 26.99
C ASP A 305 -7.51 -7.79 28.29
N LEU A 306 -6.86 -8.22 29.35
CA LEU A 306 -6.73 -7.38 30.55
C LEU A 306 -5.73 -6.24 30.30
N PRO A 307 -6.13 -4.99 30.50
CA PRO A 307 -5.22 -3.85 30.37
C PRO A 307 -4.03 -4.02 31.33
N PHE A 308 -2.84 -3.74 30.83
CA PHE A 308 -1.52 -3.93 31.43
C PHE A 308 -1.32 -3.21 32.80
N THR A 309 -2.34 -2.55 33.33
CA THR A 309 -2.31 -1.76 34.58
C THR A 309 -2.58 -2.57 35.84
N LEU A 310 -2.85 -3.89 35.76
CA LEU A 310 -3.20 -4.71 36.92
C LEU A 310 -2.15 -5.77 37.33
N ILE A 311 -0.95 -5.76 36.74
CA ILE A 311 0.12 -6.74 37.04
C ILE A 311 1.29 -6.09 37.82
N ALA A 312 1.11 -4.95 38.44
CA ALA A 312 2.19 -4.27 39.17
C ALA A 312 2.05 -4.28 40.71
N ASP A 313 1.14 -5.09 41.28
CA ASP A 313 1.05 -5.27 42.74
C ASP A 313 0.73 -6.75 43.07
N GLU A 314 1.79 -7.58 43.08
CA GLU A 314 1.98 -8.73 43.99
C GLU A 314 3.44 -9.15 44.00
#